data_0b24e2435a2739d388ba2840bda11db7
#
_entry.id   0b24e2435a2739d388ba2840bda11db7
#
_cell.length_a   1.000
_cell.length_b   1.000
_cell.length_c   1.000
_cell.angle_alpha   90.00
_cell.angle_beta   90.00
_cell.angle_gamma   90.00
#
_symmetry.space_group_name_H-M   'P 1'
#
loop_
_entity.id
_entity.type
_entity.pdbx_description
1 polymer ?
#
loop_
_entity_poly.entity_id
_entity_poly.type
_entity_poly.pdbx_seq_one_letter_code
_entity_poly.pdbx_strand_id
1 'polypeptide(L)'
;MYLHNYQQSKNKETYLLIFLFLFSLLVRIPAIFIFGDTDLENEWRNLVNNLTNHGTLSLINFGDFYVPNFFMPPLYAFYLYFFKVFNFSNEIYILVVLFSQSILSSFSVVIFYIINKLFFSNKISIFGTLIFSLFPLHIYACGQISSVTLQSFLIVVFFYFFFTTVKKDNFFNICFLSLTSGLLILLRGEFIAFFILSILYIALFLKMNLKSIVIIILLTIVVISPYLIRNIMLVDTMTITKSIGYNLWKGNNPNSTVEGNAHFDLNLREQINKVPKNKHYDINVDKVFLDEGLKNIKNNPTKYLGLYLKKIFSFIFIDINSSNPNYYHPLHYLPVLFIGITSIIGIILSNKNSYQMNFLILFFIANVTIVSVFFILPRYSLAIIPLQIIFSNIILEYIKNNFFKI
;
A
#
# COMPACT_ATOMS: atom_id res chain seq x y z
N MET A 1 35.91 -29.70 -2.37
CA MET A 1 34.53 -30.17 -2.59
C MET A 1 33.48 -29.26 -1.92
N TYR A 2 33.60 -28.88 -0.64
CA TYR A 2 32.64 -28.02 0.08
C TYR A 2 32.49 -26.63 -0.55
N LEU A 3 33.59 -25.93 -0.89
CA LEU A 3 33.56 -24.61 -1.49
C LEU A 3 32.96 -24.62 -2.91
N HIS A 4 33.17 -25.67 -3.68
CA HIS A 4 32.60 -25.82 -5.02
C HIS A 4 31.07 -26.04 -4.96
N ASN A 5 30.60 -26.87 -4.07
CA ASN A 5 29.15 -27.08 -3.84
C ASN A 5 28.44 -25.83 -3.30
N TYR A 6 29.10 -25.05 -2.43
CA TYR A 6 28.58 -23.77 -1.92
C TYR A 6 28.46 -22.73 -3.04
N GLN A 7 29.46 -22.64 -3.91
CA GLN A 7 29.50 -21.71 -5.04
C GLN A 7 28.46 -22.09 -6.10
N GLN A 8 28.28 -23.38 -6.40
CA GLN A 8 27.22 -23.88 -7.29
C GLN A 8 25.82 -23.61 -6.73
N SER A 9 25.60 -23.79 -5.43
CA SER A 9 24.31 -23.50 -4.78
C SER A 9 23.98 -21.98 -4.85
N LYS A 10 24.95 -21.13 -4.60
CA LYS A 10 24.80 -19.67 -4.68
C LYS A 10 24.51 -19.19 -6.12
N ASN A 11 25.19 -19.77 -7.10
CA ASN A 11 24.93 -19.43 -8.51
C ASN A 11 23.53 -19.86 -8.95
N LYS A 12 23.04 -21.05 -8.53
CA LYS A 12 21.67 -21.50 -8.83
C LYS A 12 20.61 -20.57 -8.24
N GLU A 13 20.84 -20.07 -7.04
CA GLU A 13 19.92 -19.11 -6.42
C GLU A 13 19.90 -17.78 -7.16
N THR A 14 21.07 -17.26 -7.55
CA THR A 14 21.19 -16.02 -8.35
C THR A 14 20.44 -16.16 -9.69
N TYR A 15 20.63 -17.28 -10.41
CA TYR A 15 19.90 -17.52 -11.66
C TYR A 15 18.38 -17.59 -11.45
N LEU A 16 17.92 -18.17 -10.34
CA LEU A 16 16.51 -18.21 -10.00
C LEU A 16 15.95 -16.79 -9.74
N LEU A 17 16.66 -15.94 -9.02
CA LEU A 17 16.24 -14.55 -8.78
C LEU A 17 16.14 -13.75 -10.08
N ILE A 18 17.13 -13.90 -10.97
CA ILE A 18 17.12 -13.27 -12.30
C ILE A 18 15.94 -13.80 -13.12
N PHE A 19 15.71 -15.10 -13.11
CA PHE A 19 14.56 -15.72 -13.81
C PHE A 19 13.23 -15.18 -13.29
N LEU A 20 13.02 -15.12 -11.98
CA LEU A 20 11.80 -14.60 -11.37
C LEU A 20 11.56 -13.12 -11.73
N PHE A 21 12.62 -12.31 -11.74
CA PHE A 21 12.54 -10.92 -12.18
C PHE A 21 12.13 -10.79 -13.64
N LEU A 22 12.86 -11.46 -14.54
CA LEU A 22 12.62 -11.38 -15.99
C LEU A 22 11.24 -11.97 -16.35
N PHE A 23 10.86 -13.11 -15.78
CA PHE A 23 9.54 -13.70 -15.97
C PHE A 23 8.43 -12.75 -15.52
N SER A 24 8.58 -12.17 -14.34
CA SER A 24 7.63 -11.19 -13.81
C SER A 24 7.51 -9.96 -14.71
N LEU A 25 8.63 -9.45 -15.20
CA LEU A 25 8.66 -8.29 -16.10
C LEU A 25 7.99 -8.61 -17.45
N LEU A 26 8.29 -9.76 -18.03
CA LEU A 26 7.69 -10.23 -19.30
C LEU A 26 6.17 -10.34 -19.23
N VAL A 27 5.62 -10.72 -18.08
CA VAL A 27 4.15 -10.81 -17.88
C VAL A 27 3.53 -9.41 -17.76
N ARG A 28 4.25 -8.42 -17.20
CA ARG A 28 3.73 -7.06 -16.97
C ARG A 28 3.81 -6.15 -18.19
N ILE A 29 4.81 -6.34 -19.04
CA ILE A 29 4.98 -5.52 -20.25
C ILE A 29 3.74 -5.55 -21.17
N PRO A 30 3.17 -6.70 -21.53
CA PRO A 30 1.93 -6.73 -22.33
C PRO A 30 0.76 -5.99 -21.66
N ALA A 31 0.65 -6.05 -20.35
CA ALA A 31 -0.42 -5.38 -19.62
C ALA A 31 -0.37 -3.85 -19.74
N ILE A 32 0.83 -3.26 -19.88
CA ILE A 32 0.99 -1.82 -20.15
C ILE A 32 0.32 -1.44 -21.47
N PHE A 33 0.52 -2.23 -22.52
CA PHE A 33 -0.03 -1.92 -23.85
C PHE A 33 -1.51 -2.27 -24.01
N ILE A 34 -2.03 -3.22 -23.22
CA ILE A 34 -3.43 -3.67 -23.31
C ILE A 34 -4.34 -2.88 -22.37
N PHE A 35 -3.86 -2.56 -21.19
CA PHE A 35 -4.67 -1.98 -20.09
C PHE A 35 -4.06 -0.69 -19.52
N GLY A 36 -2.92 -0.22 -20.09
CA GLY A 36 -2.21 0.94 -19.56
C GLY A 36 -2.97 2.25 -19.73
N ASP A 37 -2.88 3.10 -18.71
CA ASP A 37 -3.35 4.48 -18.81
C ASP A 37 -2.60 5.21 -19.92
N THR A 38 -3.28 6.08 -20.64
CA THR A 38 -2.71 6.86 -21.75
C THR A 38 -2.42 8.31 -21.37
N ASP A 39 -2.89 8.75 -20.20
CA ASP A 39 -2.71 10.12 -19.73
C ASP A 39 -2.73 10.17 -18.19
N LEU A 40 -2.25 11.28 -17.62
CA LEU A 40 -2.48 11.60 -16.22
C LEU A 40 -3.94 12.00 -16.01
N GLU A 41 -4.60 11.33 -15.09
CA GLU A 41 -5.99 11.64 -14.77
C GLU A 41 -6.12 12.35 -13.42
N ASN A 42 -7.23 13.09 -13.26
CA ASN A 42 -7.71 13.65 -12.00
C ASN A 42 -6.63 14.42 -11.20
N GLU A 43 -6.48 14.02 -9.93
CA GLU A 43 -5.62 14.67 -8.96
C GLU A 43 -4.15 14.67 -9.38
N TRP A 44 -3.67 13.61 -10.02
CA TRP A 44 -2.26 13.50 -10.43
C TRP A 44 -1.88 14.52 -11.49
N ARG A 45 -2.78 14.78 -12.45
CA ARG A 45 -2.58 15.79 -13.50
C ARG A 45 -2.39 17.17 -12.87
N ASN A 46 -3.30 17.56 -11.97
CA ASN A 46 -3.24 18.87 -11.32
C ASN A 46 -1.99 19.01 -10.46
N LEU A 47 -1.66 17.99 -9.63
CA LEU A 47 -0.48 18.02 -8.77
C LEU A 47 0.81 18.16 -9.55
N VAL A 48 1.00 17.36 -10.62
CA VAL A 48 2.23 17.38 -11.42
C VAL A 48 2.33 18.67 -12.23
N ASN A 49 1.24 19.11 -12.86
CA ASN A 49 1.25 20.34 -13.66
C ASN A 49 1.50 21.58 -12.80
N ASN A 50 0.84 21.70 -11.64
CA ASN A 50 1.05 22.85 -10.74
C ASN A 50 2.46 22.84 -10.14
N LEU A 51 3.00 21.64 -9.84
CA LEU A 51 4.38 21.53 -9.39
C LEU A 51 5.39 21.91 -10.50
N THR A 52 5.13 21.52 -11.75
CA THR A 52 5.99 21.82 -12.91
C THR A 52 5.93 23.32 -13.28
N ASN A 53 4.74 23.90 -13.37
CA ASN A 53 4.55 25.24 -13.92
C ASN A 53 4.68 26.35 -12.86
N HIS A 54 4.36 26.03 -11.60
CA HIS A 54 4.26 27.03 -10.51
C HIS A 54 5.12 26.69 -9.30
N GLY A 55 5.85 25.56 -9.30
CA GLY A 55 6.66 25.10 -8.17
C GLY A 55 5.83 24.76 -6.92
N THR A 56 4.51 24.61 -7.06
CA THR A 56 3.61 24.41 -5.92
C THR A 56 2.86 23.08 -6.04
N LEU A 57 2.95 22.27 -5.01
CA LEU A 57 2.13 21.05 -4.91
C LEU A 57 0.70 21.46 -4.52
N SER A 58 -0.19 21.55 -5.51
CA SER A 58 -1.56 22.04 -5.36
C SER A 58 -2.53 21.25 -6.22
N LEU A 59 -3.73 20.96 -5.67
CA LEU A 59 -4.86 20.35 -6.39
C LEU A 59 -5.84 21.40 -6.88
N ILE A 60 -6.01 22.49 -6.13
CA ILE A 60 -7.07 23.48 -6.29
C ILE A 60 -6.44 24.86 -6.38
N ASN A 61 -6.93 25.67 -7.28
CA ASN A 61 -6.57 27.09 -7.36
C ASN A 61 -7.82 27.97 -7.32
N PHE A 62 -7.67 29.17 -6.80
CA PHE A 62 -8.67 30.24 -6.80
C PHE A 62 -8.07 31.46 -7.52
N GLY A 63 -8.28 31.52 -8.83
CA GLY A 63 -7.56 32.48 -9.68
C GLY A 63 -6.06 32.14 -9.68
N ASP A 64 -5.22 33.10 -9.33
CA ASP A 64 -3.76 32.96 -9.27
C ASP A 64 -3.26 32.36 -7.93
N PHE A 65 -4.15 32.09 -6.99
CA PHE A 65 -3.80 31.52 -5.70
C PHE A 65 -3.91 30.00 -5.74
N TYR A 66 -2.78 29.32 -5.62
CA TYR A 66 -2.68 27.86 -5.54
C TYR A 66 -2.74 27.39 -4.09
N VAL A 67 -3.81 26.66 -3.74
CA VAL A 67 -3.99 26.10 -2.39
C VAL A 67 -2.93 25.02 -2.15
N PRO A 68 -2.13 25.11 -1.07
CA PRO A 68 -1.18 24.05 -0.74
C PRO A 68 -1.91 22.72 -0.51
N ASN A 69 -1.49 21.68 -1.23
CA ASN A 69 -2.11 20.37 -1.10
C ASN A 69 -1.84 19.72 0.26
N PHE A 70 -2.91 19.35 0.93
CA PHE A 70 -2.94 18.49 2.11
C PHE A 70 -3.84 17.25 1.92
N PHE A 71 -4.53 17.15 0.81
CA PHE A 71 -5.44 16.04 0.53
C PHE A 71 -4.69 14.78 0.12
N MET A 72 -3.77 14.88 -0.85
CA MET A 72 -3.01 13.74 -1.36
C MET A 72 -1.63 13.63 -0.72
N PRO A 73 -1.18 12.40 -0.36
CA PRO A 73 0.20 12.17 0.08
C PRO A 73 1.22 12.54 -1.02
N PRO A 74 2.40 13.09 -0.65
CA PRO A 74 3.29 13.74 -1.62
C PRO A 74 4.13 12.77 -2.47
N LEU A 75 4.48 11.58 -1.96
CA LEU A 75 5.54 10.77 -2.55
C LEU A 75 5.23 10.37 -4.00
N TYR A 76 3.99 9.98 -4.30
CA TYR A 76 3.66 9.56 -5.65
C TYR A 76 3.62 10.75 -6.63
N ALA A 77 3.21 11.94 -6.18
CA ALA A 77 3.30 13.16 -7.00
C ALA A 77 4.77 13.49 -7.33
N PHE A 78 5.69 13.36 -6.36
CA PHE A 78 7.12 13.54 -6.60
C PHE A 78 7.71 12.45 -7.50
N TYR A 79 7.23 11.21 -7.39
CA TYR A 79 7.62 10.13 -8.28
C TYR A 79 7.22 10.43 -9.74
N LEU A 80 6.01 10.91 -9.97
CA LEU A 80 5.56 11.33 -11.29
C LEU A 80 6.34 12.56 -11.79
N TYR A 81 6.53 13.55 -10.93
CA TYR A 81 7.28 14.77 -11.26
C TYR A 81 8.73 14.48 -11.65
N PHE A 82 9.38 13.50 -11.01
CA PHE A 82 10.74 13.07 -11.36
C PHE A 82 10.87 12.74 -12.86
N PHE A 83 9.92 12.00 -13.42
CA PHE A 83 9.94 11.68 -14.86
C PHE A 83 9.51 12.87 -15.72
N LYS A 84 8.70 13.81 -15.19
CA LYS A 84 8.25 14.98 -15.94
C LYS A 84 9.38 15.95 -16.23
N VAL A 85 10.39 16.04 -15.35
CA VAL A 85 11.57 16.90 -15.50
C VAL A 85 12.37 16.61 -16.80
N PHE A 86 12.29 15.39 -17.33
CA PHE A 86 12.99 15.01 -18.56
C PHE A 86 12.33 15.56 -19.84
N ASN A 87 11.21 16.26 -19.74
CA ASN A 87 10.50 16.91 -20.86
C ASN A 87 10.15 15.98 -22.03
N PHE A 88 9.85 14.71 -21.75
CA PHE A 88 9.35 13.77 -22.76
C PHE A 88 8.01 14.24 -23.33
N SER A 89 7.66 13.79 -24.55
CA SER A 89 6.28 13.89 -25.03
C SER A 89 5.34 13.19 -24.05
N ASN A 90 4.05 13.59 -24.02
CA ASN A 90 3.12 13.04 -23.03
C ASN A 90 3.03 11.50 -23.11
N GLU A 91 3.01 10.95 -24.32
CA GLU A 91 2.96 9.51 -24.56
C GLU A 91 4.20 8.77 -23.99
N ILE A 92 5.41 9.29 -24.30
CA ILE A 92 6.67 8.73 -23.80
C ILE A 92 6.72 8.85 -22.26
N TYR A 93 6.31 9.98 -21.72
CA TYR A 93 6.25 10.19 -20.29
C TYR A 93 5.39 9.15 -19.57
N ILE A 94 4.18 8.92 -20.06
CA ILE A 94 3.28 7.91 -19.51
C ILE A 94 3.91 6.51 -19.60
N LEU A 95 4.41 6.13 -20.77
CA LEU A 95 5.07 4.84 -20.95
C LEU A 95 6.25 4.64 -19.98
N VAL A 96 7.11 5.65 -19.80
CA VAL A 96 8.25 5.58 -18.87
C VAL A 96 7.78 5.36 -17.43
N VAL A 97 6.72 6.05 -17.00
CA VAL A 97 6.10 5.85 -15.69
C VAL A 97 5.61 4.40 -15.53
N LEU A 98 4.84 3.89 -16.50
CA LEU A 98 4.28 2.53 -16.45
C LEU A 98 5.38 1.45 -16.48
N PHE A 99 6.41 1.62 -17.32
CA PHE A 99 7.57 0.73 -17.33
C PHE A 99 8.31 0.74 -16.00
N SER A 100 8.53 1.90 -15.40
CA SER A 100 9.19 2.01 -14.10
C SER A 100 8.37 1.32 -12.99
N GLN A 101 7.04 1.44 -13.00
CA GLN A 101 6.15 0.70 -12.10
C GLN A 101 6.24 -0.83 -12.30
N SER A 102 6.34 -1.29 -13.55
CA SER A 102 6.50 -2.71 -13.87
C SER A 102 7.83 -3.27 -13.37
N ILE A 103 8.90 -2.49 -13.44
CA ILE A 103 10.21 -2.83 -12.86
C ILE A 103 10.11 -2.95 -11.34
N LEU A 104 9.50 -1.97 -10.65
CA LEU A 104 9.31 -2.01 -9.20
C LEU A 104 8.46 -3.21 -8.77
N SER A 105 7.38 -3.49 -9.49
CA SER A 105 6.54 -4.67 -9.22
C SER A 105 7.30 -5.98 -9.45
N SER A 106 8.21 -6.04 -10.43
CA SER A 106 9.04 -7.23 -10.67
C SER A 106 10.10 -7.42 -9.59
N PHE A 107 10.67 -6.34 -9.07
CA PHE A 107 11.52 -6.41 -7.86
C PHE A 107 10.74 -6.87 -6.63
N SER A 108 9.47 -6.46 -6.49
CA SER A 108 8.62 -6.97 -5.39
C SER A 108 8.52 -8.49 -5.41
N VAL A 109 8.44 -9.12 -6.59
CA VAL A 109 8.37 -10.58 -6.73
C VAL A 109 9.66 -11.25 -6.25
N VAL A 110 10.82 -10.67 -6.57
CA VAL A 110 12.12 -11.19 -6.12
C VAL A 110 12.25 -11.10 -4.60
N ILE A 111 11.91 -9.95 -4.02
CA ILE A 111 12.00 -9.74 -2.57
C ILE A 111 10.98 -10.63 -1.85
N PHE A 112 9.78 -10.80 -2.41
CA PHE A 112 8.76 -11.70 -1.88
C PHE A 112 9.23 -13.15 -1.83
N TYR A 113 9.97 -13.64 -2.83
CA TYR A 113 10.61 -14.95 -2.78
C TYR A 113 11.56 -15.08 -1.59
N ILE A 114 12.39 -14.07 -1.35
CA ILE A 114 13.34 -14.06 -0.23
C ILE A 114 12.58 -14.11 1.11
N ILE A 115 11.49 -13.37 1.24
CA ILE A 115 10.63 -13.40 2.44
C ILE A 115 9.99 -14.79 2.60
N ASN A 116 9.44 -15.37 1.55
CA ASN A 116 8.84 -16.71 1.59
C ASN A 116 9.82 -17.77 2.08
N LYS A 117 11.09 -17.69 1.70
CA LYS A 117 12.15 -18.58 2.16
C LYS A 117 12.42 -18.52 3.67
N LEU A 118 11.97 -17.48 4.36
CA LEU A 118 12.07 -17.42 5.82
C LEU A 118 11.09 -18.40 6.51
N PHE A 119 10.02 -18.76 5.81
CA PHE A 119 8.91 -19.54 6.37
C PHE A 119 8.76 -20.94 5.77
N PHE A 120 9.17 -21.12 4.50
CA PHE A 120 8.82 -22.32 3.72
C PHE A 120 10.02 -22.93 3.01
N SER A 121 9.85 -24.19 2.61
CA SER A 121 10.82 -24.89 1.76
C SER A 121 10.92 -24.22 0.38
N ASN A 122 12.05 -24.42 -0.32
CA ASN A 122 12.31 -23.79 -1.62
C ASN A 122 11.18 -24.02 -2.64
N LYS A 123 10.62 -25.22 -2.71
CA LYS A 123 9.54 -25.56 -3.67
C LYS A 123 8.28 -24.73 -3.39
N ILE A 124 7.86 -24.64 -2.13
CA ILE A 124 6.67 -23.86 -1.73
C ILE A 124 6.94 -22.35 -1.90
N SER A 125 8.15 -21.89 -1.58
CA SER A 125 8.53 -20.49 -1.79
C SER A 125 8.48 -20.08 -3.26
N ILE A 126 8.97 -20.94 -4.16
CA ILE A 126 8.88 -20.70 -5.62
C ILE A 126 7.41 -20.68 -6.07
N PHE A 127 6.62 -21.68 -5.63
CA PHE A 127 5.20 -21.77 -6.01
C PHE A 127 4.41 -20.53 -5.59
N GLY A 128 4.51 -20.13 -4.32
CA GLY A 128 3.84 -18.90 -3.84
C GLY A 128 4.33 -17.64 -4.55
N THR A 129 5.63 -17.59 -4.92
CA THR A 129 6.18 -16.47 -5.68
C THR A 129 5.66 -16.43 -7.11
N LEU A 130 5.47 -17.57 -7.76
CA LEU A 130 4.85 -17.64 -9.09
C LEU A 130 3.38 -17.20 -9.03
N ILE A 131 2.62 -17.58 -7.99
CA ILE A 131 1.26 -17.06 -7.77
C ILE A 131 1.29 -15.55 -7.65
N PHE A 132 2.20 -14.96 -6.86
CA PHE A 132 2.32 -13.51 -6.72
C PHE A 132 2.70 -12.83 -8.03
N SER A 133 3.63 -13.44 -8.79
CA SER A 133 4.07 -12.93 -10.10
C SER A 133 2.93 -12.86 -11.11
N LEU A 134 2.07 -13.88 -11.11
CA LEU A 134 0.94 -14.04 -12.04
C LEU A 134 -0.38 -13.47 -11.51
N PHE A 135 -0.37 -12.83 -10.33
CA PHE A 135 -1.61 -12.35 -9.72
C PHE A 135 -2.22 -11.20 -10.54
N PRO A 136 -3.45 -11.37 -11.09
CA PRO A 136 -4.00 -10.47 -12.10
C PRO A 136 -4.06 -9.00 -11.66
N LEU A 137 -4.45 -8.74 -10.39
CA LEU A 137 -4.52 -7.37 -9.86
C LEU A 137 -3.16 -6.68 -9.81
N HIS A 138 -2.07 -7.41 -9.48
CA HIS A 138 -0.74 -6.84 -9.47
C HIS A 138 -0.22 -6.55 -10.88
N ILE A 139 -0.60 -7.38 -11.86
CA ILE A 139 -0.27 -7.17 -13.27
C ILE A 139 -1.04 -5.95 -13.79
N TYR A 140 -2.34 -5.88 -13.55
CA TYR A 140 -3.19 -4.76 -13.95
C TYR A 140 -2.73 -3.43 -13.35
N ALA A 141 -2.39 -3.43 -12.05
CA ALA A 141 -1.95 -2.23 -11.33
C ALA A 141 -0.69 -1.58 -11.92
N CYS A 142 0.17 -2.34 -12.60
CA CYS A 142 1.37 -1.79 -13.25
C CYS A 142 1.03 -0.91 -14.45
N GLY A 143 -0.10 -1.17 -15.10
CA GLY A 143 -0.62 -0.35 -16.20
C GLY A 143 -1.41 0.89 -15.75
N GLN A 144 -1.65 1.05 -14.45
CA GLN A 144 -2.44 2.17 -13.94
C GLN A 144 -1.54 3.23 -13.29
N ILE A 145 -1.78 4.50 -13.61
CA ILE A 145 -1.08 5.62 -12.94
C ILE A 145 -1.68 5.81 -11.54
N SER A 146 -1.17 5.02 -10.61
CA SER A 146 -1.65 4.96 -9.24
C SER A 146 -0.51 4.66 -8.27
N SER A 147 -0.59 5.20 -7.06
CA SER A 147 0.39 4.94 -5.99
C SER A 147 0.44 3.48 -5.52
N VAL A 148 -0.46 2.63 -5.98
CA VAL A 148 -0.67 1.27 -5.44
C VAL A 148 0.49 0.32 -5.76
N THR A 149 1.06 0.40 -6.96
CA THR A 149 2.24 -0.41 -7.33
C THR A 149 3.45 -0.04 -6.48
N LEU A 150 3.70 1.26 -6.29
CA LEU A 150 4.77 1.75 -5.42
C LEU A 150 4.52 1.36 -3.96
N GLN A 151 3.27 1.42 -3.50
CA GLN A 151 2.88 0.97 -2.16
C GLN A 151 3.16 -0.52 -1.96
N SER A 152 2.76 -1.38 -2.89
CA SER A 152 3.00 -2.82 -2.81
C SER A 152 4.50 -3.15 -2.78
N PHE A 153 5.29 -2.47 -3.61
CA PHE A 153 6.75 -2.60 -3.59
C PHE A 153 7.34 -2.21 -2.22
N LEU A 154 7.01 -1.02 -1.72
CA LEU A 154 7.56 -0.54 -0.45
C LEU A 154 7.11 -1.39 0.75
N ILE A 155 5.90 -1.96 0.75
CA ILE A 155 5.44 -2.88 1.80
C ILE A 155 6.28 -4.16 1.81
N VAL A 156 6.55 -4.75 0.65
CA VAL A 156 7.38 -5.95 0.57
C VAL A 156 8.83 -5.65 1.00
N VAL A 157 9.39 -4.50 0.57
CA VAL A 157 10.71 -4.03 1.02
C VAL A 157 10.74 -3.78 2.54
N PHE A 158 9.69 -3.18 3.09
CA PHE A 158 9.55 -2.96 4.52
C PHE A 158 9.58 -4.28 5.31
N PHE A 159 8.83 -5.31 4.91
CA PHE A 159 8.89 -6.61 5.56
C PHE A 159 10.26 -7.26 5.48
N TYR A 160 10.92 -7.16 4.33
CA TYR A 160 12.28 -7.68 4.17
C TYR A 160 13.24 -7.01 5.16
N PHE A 161 13.27 -5.69 5.24
CA PHE A 161 14.15 -4.99 6.17
C PHE A 161 13.70 -5.12 7.62
N PHE A 162 12.40 -5.23 7.89
CA PHE A 162 11.90 -5.54 9.23
C PHE A 162 12.49 -6.86 9.74
N PHE A 163 12.35 -7.94 8.97
CA PHE A 163 12.86 -9.25 9.39
C PHE A 163 14.39 -9.33 9.42
N THR A 164 15.07 -8.69 8.49
CA THR A 164 16.53 -8.67 8.49
C THR A 164 17.10 -7.83 9.63
N THR A 165 16.46 -6.73 10.01
CA THR A 165 16.85 -5.89 11.16
C THR A 165 16.67 -6.65 12.47
N VAL A 166 15.53 -7.34 12.64
CA VAL A 166 15.28 -8.17 13.82
C VAL A 166 16.28 -9.32 13.93
N LYS A 167 16.64 -9.94 12.80
CA LYS A 167 17.62 -11.04 12.77
C LYS A 167 19.05 -10.56 12.99
N LYS A 168 19.40 -9.40 12.46
CA LYS A 168 20.73 -8.82 12.51
C LYS A 168 20.60 -7.31 12.68
N ASP A 169 20.75 -6.90 13.93
CA ASP A 169 20.70 -5.50 14.36
C ASP A 169 21.99 -4.78 13.92
N ASN A 170 22.03 -4.37 12.65
CA ASN A 170 23.11 -3.59 12.07
C ASN A 170 22.58 -2.26 11.50
N PHE A 171 23.48 -1.27 11.46
CA PHE A 171 23.15 0.08 11.03
C PHE A 171 22.57 0.14 9.60
N PHE A 172 23.07 -0.67 8.68
CA PHE A 172 22.56 -0.73 7.31
C PHE A 172 21.08 -1.14 7.26
N ASN A 173 20.71 -2.23 7.94
CA ASN A 173 19.32 -2.69 7.99
C ASN A 173 18.41 -1.65 8.66
N ILE A 174 18.88 -1.02 9.73
CA ILE A 174 18.17 0.06 10.44
C ILE A 174 17.89 1.22 9.48
N CYS A 175 18.90 1.69 8.73
CA CYS A 175 18.75 2.77 7.77
C CYS A 175 17.70 2.45 6.69
N PHE A 176 17.73 1.25 6.12
CA PHE A 176 16.78 0.87 5.08
C PHE A 176 15.37 0.61 5.63
N LEU A 177 15.23 0.07 6.83
CA LEU A 177 13.93 -0.05 7.50
C LEU A 177 13.33 1.34 7.75
N SER A 178 14.14 2.28 8.24
CA SER A 178 13.70 3.66 8.51
C SER A 178 13.33 4.39 7.22
N LEU A 179 14.16 4.26 6.17
CA LEU A 179 13.91 4.85 4.86
C LEU A 179 12.59 4.35 4.27
N THR A 180 12.40 3.03 4.23
CA THR A 180 11.17 2.43 3.69
C THR A 180 9.94 2.80 4.51
N SER A 181 10.06 2.88 5.84
CA SER A 181 8.98 3.35 6.72
C SER A 181 8.60 4.80 6.44
N GLY A 182 9.59 5.70 6.33
CA GLY A 182 9.34 7.11 6.03
C GLY A 182 8.73 7.31 4.63
N LEU A 183 9.22 6.58 3.61
CA LEU A 183 8.65 6.61 2.27
C LEU A 183 7.21 6.09 2.25
N LEU A 184 6.89 5.02 3.00
CA LEU A 184 5.52 4.52 3.12
C LEU A 184 4.59 5.54 3.79
N ILE A 185 5.05 6.24 4.82
CA ILE A 185 4.30 7.31 5.48
C ILE A 185 4.05 8.48 4.51
N LEU A 186 5.05 8.87 3.71
CA LEU A 186 4.90 9.91 2.68
C LEU A 186 4.04 9.46 1.47
N LEU A 187 3.90 8.15 1.26
CA LEU A 187 3.06 7.59 0.21
C LEU A 187 1.61 7.38 0.68
N ARG A 188 1.45 7.02 1.94
CA ARG A 188 0.19 6.67 2.58
C ARG A 188 0.22 7.12 4.04
N GLY A 189 -0.44 8.22 4.37
CA GLY A 189 -0.42 8.79 5.72
C GLY A 189 -0.88 7.82 6.81
N GLU A 190 -1.80 6.90 6.49
CA GLU A 190 -2.25 5.84 7.40
C GLU A 190 -1.13 4.87 7.82
N PHE A 191 -0.04 4.78 7.06
CA PHE A 191 1.10 3.92 7.41
C PHE A 191 1.78 4.31 8.73
N ILE A 192 1.54 5.51 9.23
CA ILE A 192 1.97 5.92 10.58
C ILE A 192 1.47 4.95 11.66
N ALA A 193 0.21 4.50 11.55
CA ALA A 193 -0.36 3.53 12.49
C ALA A 193 0.37 2.18 12.42
N PHE A 194 0.70 1.72 11.21
CA PHE A 194 1.43 0.46 11.00
C PHE A 194 2.90 0.58 11.45
N PHE A 195 3.52 1.74 11.29
CA PHE A 195 4.85 1.99 11.80
C PHE A 195 4.87 1.93 13.34
N ILE A 196 3.94 2.61 14.01
CA ILE A 196 3.80 2.56 15.47
C ILE A 196 3.57 1.13 15.93
N LEU A 197 2.66 0.39 15.29
CA LEU A 197 2.41 -1.03 15.57
C LEU A 197 3.68 -1.86 15.47
N SER A 198 4.48 -1.63 14.42
CA SER A 198 5.74 -2.34 14.18
C SER A 198 6.78 -2.04 15.25
N ILE A 199 6.92 -0.78 15.65
CA ILE A 199 7.82 -0.37 16.74
C ILE A 199 7.39 -0.99 18.08
N LEU A 200 6.10 -0.96 18.39
CA LEU A 200 5.56 -1.61 19.60
C LEU A 200 5.81 -3.12 19.57
N TYR A 201 5.62 -3.76 18.42
CA TYR A 201 5.87 -5.20 18.27
C TYR A 201 7.35 -5.54 18.49
N ILE A 202 8.27 -4.78 17.91
CA ILE A 202 9.72 -4.94 18.12
C ILE A 202 10.07 -4.78 19.60
N ALA A 203 9.55 -3.75 20.25
CA ALA A 203 9.87 -3.43 21.64
C ALA A 203 9.33 -4.50 22.61
N LEU A 204 8.08 -4.93 22.44
CA LEU A 204 7.40 -5.79 23.40
C LEU A 204 7.67 -7.28 23.18
N PHE A 205 7.70 -7.74 21.94
CA PHE A 205 7.78 -9.15 21.61
C PHE A 205 9.16 -9.62 21.13
N LEU A 206 9.88 -8.76 20.39
CA LEU A 206 11.18 -9.11 19.83
C LEU A 206 12.34 -8.63 20.70
N LYS A 207 12.06 -7.79 21.73
CA LYS A 207 13.02 -7.29 22.73
C LYS A 207 14.32 -6.75 22.12
N MET A 208 14.20 -6.05 21.00
CA MET A 208 15.32 -5.41 20.33
C MET A 208 15.93 -4.32 21.23
N ASN A 209 17.22 -4.02 21.03
CA ASN A 209 17.90 -2.99 21.80
C ASN A 209 17.19 -1.62 21.65
N LEU A 210 16.91 -0.97 22.79
CA LEU A 210 16.23 0.34 22.81
C LEU A 210 16.96 1.39 21.97
N LYS A 211 18.30 1.37 21.95
CA LYS A 211 19.10 2.27 21.12
C LYS A 211 18.75 2.13 19.64
N SER A 212 18.64 0.89 19.14
CA SER A 212 18.28 0.61 17.74
C SER A 212 16.86 1.05 17.42
N ILE A 213 15.91 0.85 18.34
CA ILE A 213 14.53 1.32 18.20
C ILE A 213 14.49 2.85 18.09
N VAL A 214 15.21 3.55 18.96
CA VAL A 214 15.29 5.03 18.92
C VAL A 214 15.89 5.50 17.60
N ILE A 215 16.96 4.84 17.12
CA ILE A 215 17.57 5.18 15.82
C ILE A 215 16.58 4.98 14.68
N ILE A 216 15.81 3.88 14.66
CA ILE A 216 14.77 3.65 13.64
C ILE A 216 13.76 4.80 13.64
N ILE A 217 13.26 5.20 14.80
CA ILE A 217 12.30 6.30 14.93
C ILE A 217 12.90 7.61 14.42
N LEU A 218 14.11 7.97 14.91
CA LEU A 218 14.75 9.23 14.53
C LEU A 218 15.04 9.30 13.04
N LEU A 219 15.59 8.24 12.44
CA LEU A 219 15.85 8.21 11.00
C LEU A 219 14.55 8.24 10.17
N THR A 220 13.47 7.61 10.64
CA THR A 220 12.17 7.71 9.99
C THR A 220 11.65 9.16 10.03
N ILE A 221 11.79 9.84 11.18
CA ILE A 221 11.43 11.27 11.30
C ILE A 221 12.28 12.11 10.35
N VAL A 222 13.58 11.85 10.21
CA VAL A 222 14.45 12.56 9.27
C VAL A 222 13.94 12.43 7.83
N VAL A 223 13.49 11.23 7.42
CA VAL A 223 12.94 11.01 6.07
C VAL A 223 11.67 11.83 5.81
N ILE A 224 10.78 11.94 6.79
CA ILE A 224 9.51 12.67 6.64
C ILE A 224 9.63 14.17 6.92
N SER A 225 10.69 14.60 7.61
CA SER A 225 10.85 15.97 8.12
C SER A 225 10.85 17.06 7.04
N PRO A 226 11.43 16.90 5.84
CA PRO A 226 11.39 17.96 4.82
C PRO A 226 9.94 18.34 4.45
N TYR A 227 9.06 17.33 4.34
CA TYR A 227 7.67 17.59 4.03
C TYR A 227 6.88 18.13 5.23
N LEU A 228 7.18 17.69 6.45
CA LEU A 228 6.59 18.24 7.66
C LEU A 228 6.99 19.70 7.87
N ILE A 229 8.27 20.04 7.68
CA ILE A 229 8.77 21.42 7.78
C ILE A 229 8.05 22.31 6.75
N ARG A 230 7.97 21.86 5.49
CA ARG A 230 7.19 22.58 4.45
C ARG A 230 5.76 22.86 4.93
N ASN A 231 5.10 21.87 5.51
CA ASN A 231 3.71 22.02 5.94
C ASN A 231 3.55 22.97 7.13
N ILE A 232 4.46 22.90 8.09
CA ILE A 232 4.50 23.86 9.23
C ILE A 232 4.71 25.29 8.70
N MET A 233 5.66 25.50 7.79
CA MET A 233 5.93 26.82 7.23
C MET A 233 4.77 27.40 6.42
N LEU A 234 3.97 26.55 5.77
CA LEU A 234 2.85 27.00 4.94
C LEU A 234 1.56 27.28 5.74
N VAL A 235 1.23 26.42 6.69
CA VAL A 235 -0.09 26.43 7.36
C VAL A 235 -0.04 26.23 8.87
N ASP A 236 1.14 26.37 9.47
CA ASP A 236 1.34 26.25 10.93
C ASP A 236 0.82 24.91 11.51
N THR A 237 0.81 23.84 10.69
CA THR A 237 0.25 22.55 11.09
C THR A 237 1.23 21.41 10.81
N MET A 238 1.50 20.61 11.85
CA MET A 238 2.34 19.41 11.75
C MET A 238 1.51 18.22 11.25
N THR A 239 1.41 18.06 9.94
CA THR A 239 0.65 16.97 9.32
C THR A 239 1.27 16.58 7.98
N ILE A 240 1.08 15.32 7.56
CA ILE A 240 1.43 14.86 6.23
C ILE A 240 0.25 15.06 5.28
N THR A 241 -0.93 14.58 5.69
CA THR A 241 -2.17 14.75 4.92
C THR A 241 -3.34 15.09 5.82
N LYS A 242 -4.34 15.71 5.22
CA LYS A 242 -5.66 16.01 5.80
C LYS A 242 -6.73 15.52 4.82
N SER A 243 -6.96 14.21 4.83
CA SER A 243 -7.98 13.53 4.01
C SER A 243 -8.76 12.49 4.82
N ILE A 244 -8.51 12.41 6.12
CA ILE A 244 -9.20 11.48 7.02
C ILE A 244 -10.68 11.80 7.05
N GLY A 245 -11.05 13.08 7.13
CA GLY A 245 -12.44 13.52 7.16
C GLY A 245 -13.18 13.14 5.89
N TYR A 246 -12.63 13.48 4.72
CA TYR A 246 -13.22 13.09 3.45
C TYR A 246 -13.38 11.59 3.30
N ASN A 247 -12.35 10.83 3.61
CA ASN A 247 -12.39 9.37 3.48
C ASN A 247 -13.39 8.74 4.46
N LEU A 248 -13.48 9.26 5.70
CA LEU A 248 -14.47 8.81 6.68
C LEU A 248 -15.89 9.10 6.20
N TRP A 249 -16.15 10.33 5.75
CA TRP A 249 -17.46 10.74 5.24
C TRP A 249 -17.83 9.94 3.99
N LYS A 250 -16.93 9.82 3.01
CA LYS A 250 -17.18 9.06 1.79
C LYS A 250 -17.57 7.61 2.08
N GLY A 251 -16.95 7.01 3.09
CA GLY A 251 -17.26 5.66 3.53
C GLY A 251 -18.48 5.53 4.43
N ASN A 252 -18.98 6.63 5.03
CA ASN A 252 -19.99 6.58 6.07
C ASN A 252 -21.02 7.73 5.96
N ASN A 253 -21.41 8.11 4.74
CA ASN A 253 -22.56 8.98 4.50
C ASN A 253 -23.85 8.15 4.30
N PRO A 254 -25.04 8.78 4.27
CA PRO A 254 -26.30 8.08 4.16
C PRO A 254 -26.44 7.16 2.93
N ASN A 255 -25.73 7.46 1.85
CA ASN A 255 -25.75 6.71 0.59
C ASN A 255 -24.52 5.82 0.40
N SER A 256 -23.64 5.70 1.39
CA SER A 256 -22.40 4.92 1.28
C SER A 256 -22.67 3.43 1.14
N THR A 257 -21.98 2.85 0.17
CA THR A 257 -21.78 1.42 0.00
C THR A 257 -20.40 1.01 0.54
N VAL A 258 -19.96 -0.21 0.28
CA VAL A 258 -18.60 -0.68 0.60
C VAL A 258 -17.55 0.19 -0.10
N GLU A 259 -17.76 0.54 -1.38
CA GLU A 259 -16.88 1.38 -2.18
C GLU A 259 -17.00 2.88 -1.84
N GLY A 260 -17.86 3.22 -0.87
CA GLY A 260 -18.17 4.59 -0.49
C GLY A 260 -19.11 5.29 -1.48
N ASN A 261 -19.45 6.53 -1.17
CA ASN A 261 -20.21 7.42 -2.05
C ASN A 261 -19.71 8.86 -1.92
N ALA A 262 -19.43 9.49 -3.04
CA ALA A 262 -18.89 10.86 -3.09
C ALA A 262 -19.95 11.91 -3.50
N HIS A 263 -21.23 11.55 -3.50
CA HIS A 263 -22.29 12.49 -3.83
C HIS A 263 -22.57 13.43 -2.65
N PHE A 264 -22.41 14.74 -2.87
CA PHE A 264 -22.68 15.77 -1.89
C PHE A 264 -24.17 16.15 -1.91
N ASP A 265 -24.81 16.12 -0.74
CA ASP A 265 -26.11 16.75 -0.58
C ASP A 265 -26.00 18.30 -0.58
N LEU A 266 -27.13 18.99 -0.65
CA LEU A 266 -27.16 20.44 -0.73
C LEU A 266 -26.56 21.10 0.54
N ASN A 267 -26.85 20.55 1.73
CA ASN A 267 -26.37 21.09 2.98
C ASN A 267 -24.85 21.01 3.10
N LEU A 268 -24.25 19.85 2.79
CA LEU A 268 -22.80 19.69 2.82
C LEU A 268 -22.12 20.58 1.79
N ARG A 269 -22.71 20.72 0.59
CA ARG A 269 -22.22 21.64 -0.45
C ARG A 269 -22.20 23.09 0.03
N GLU A 270 -23.28 23.55 0.71
CA GLU A 270 -23.35 24.88 1.29
C GLU A 270 -22.28 25.10 2.38
N GLN A 271 -22.06 24.10 3.25
CA GLN A 271 -21.01 24.18 4.27
C GLN A 271 -19.63 24.31 3.65
N ILE A 272 -19.30 23.52 2.62
CA ILE A 272 -18.01 23.58 1.90
C ILE A 272 -17.86 24.96 1.20
N ASN A 273 -18.91 25.47 0.60
CA ASN A 273 -18.88 26.77 -0.07
C ASN A 273 -18.61 27.96 0.88
N LYS A 274 -18.95 27.80 2.16
CA LYS A 274 -18.66 28.80 3.21
C LYS A 274 -17.22 28.75 3.73
N VAL A 275 -16.44 27.72 3.37
CA VAL A 275 -15.04 27.60 3.80
C VAL A 275 -14.21 28.69 3.15
N PRO A 276 -13.41 29.47 3.92
CA PRO A 276 -12.53 30.51 3.38
C PRO A 276 -11.54 29.96 2.35
N LYS A 277 -11.47 30.61 1.19
CA LYS A 277 -10.59 30.22 0.06
C LYS A 277 -9.17 30.75 0.30
N ASN A 278 -8.47 30.18 1.26
CA ASN A 278 -7.11 30.57 1.68
C ASN A 278 -6.18 29.35 1.83
N LYS A 279 -4.98 29.57 2.36
CA LYS A 279 -3.96 28.51 2.56
C LYS A 279 -4.42 27.32 3.43
N HIS A 280 -5.45 27.49 4.23
CA HIS A 280 -6.01 26.45 5.10
C HIS A 280 -7.23 25.74 4.48
N TYR A 281 -7.57 26.02 3.22
CA TYR A 281 -8.81 25.51 2.61
C TYR A 281 -8.94 24.00 2.70
N ASP A 282 -7.94 23.22 2.26
CA ASP A 282 -7.99 21.74 2.31
C ASP A 282 -8.21 21.23 3.72
N ILE A 283 -7.55 21.85 4.72
CA ILE A 283 -7.66 21.44 6.13
C ILE A 283 -9.07 21.71 6.67
N ASN A 284 -9.64 22.87 6.34
CA ASN A 284 -10.95 23.26 6.82
C ASN A 284 -12.06 22.46 6.13
N VAL A 285 -11.92 22.16 4.84
CA VAL A 285 -12.84 21.28 4.10
C VAL A 285 -12.81 19.85 4.67
N ASP A 286 -11.63 19.31 4.95
CA ASP A 286 -11.52 17.97 5.57
C ASP A 286 -12.20 17.93 6.96
N LYS A 287 -12.13 19.02 7.73
CA LYS A 287 -12.84 19.13 9.01
C LYS A 287 -14.35 19.09 8.83
N VAL A 288 -14.91 19.78 7.84
CA VAL A 288 -16.35 19.73 7.52
C VAL A 288 -16.78 18.29 7.22
N PHE A 289 -15.99 17.56 6.40
CA PHE A 289 -16.25 16.15 6.11
C PHE A 289 -16.14 15.27 7.36
N LEU A 290 -15.14 15.50 8.21
CA LEU A 290 -14.94 14.74 9.45
C LEU A 290 -16.17 14.87 10.37
N ASP A 291 -16.61 16.11 10.61
CA ASP A 291 -17.74 16.40 11.47
C ASP A 291 -19.03 15.76 10.93
N GLU A 292 -19.28 15.84 9.62
CA GLU A 292 -20.47 15.22 9.01
C GLU A 292 -20.37 13.67 9.01
N GLY A 293 -19.19 13.10 8.75
CA GLY A 293 -18.98 11.65 8.83
C GLY A 293 -19.21 11.10 10.24
N LEU A 294 -18.69 11.77 11.27
CA LEU A 294 -18.89 11.40 12.67
C LEU A 294 -20.35 11.53 13.09
N LYS A 295 -21.03 12.61 12.67
CA LYS A 295 -22.45 12.82 12.91
C LYS A 295 -23.30 11.70 12.32
N ASN A 296 -23.02 11.29 11.09
CA ASN A 296 -23.71 10.19 10.43
C ASN A 296 -23.58 8.89 11.21
N ILE A 297 -22.35 8.53 11.63
CA ILE A 297 -22.09 7.33 12.44
C ILE A 297 -22.83 7.38 13.76
N LYS A 298 -22.79 8.53 14.45
CA LYS A 298 -23.45 8.74 15.74
C LYS A 298 -24.98 8.62 15.64
N ASN A 299 -25.56 9.13 14.55
CA ASN A 299 -27.02 9.11 14.35
C ASN A 299 -27.57 7.73 14.02
N ASN A 300 -26.77 6.84 13.40
CA ASN A 300 -27.21 5.49 13.06
C ASN A 300 -26.07 4.45 13.21
N PRO A 301 -25.61 4.18 14.44
CA PRO A 301 -24.45 3.34 14.71
C PRO A 301 -24.63 1.90 14.21
N THR A 302 -25.83 1.35 14.27
CA THR A 302 -26.12 -0.02 13.83
C THR A 302 -25.92 -0.18 12.32
N LYS A 303 -26.37 0.79 11.52
CA LYS A 303 -26.17 0.80 10.07
C LYS A 303 -24.68 0.79 9.74
N TYR A 304 -23.90 1.68 10.36
CA TYR A 304 -22.49 1.83 10.04
C TYR A 304 -21.63 0.70 10.60
N LEU A 305 -22.03 0.07 11.72
CA LEU A 305 -21.41 -1.18 12.16
C LEU A 305 -21.65 -2.31 11.14
N GLY A 306 -22.88 -2.45 10.64
CA GLY A 306 -23.17 -3.42 9.58
C GLY A 306 -22.39 -3.15 8.29
N LEU A 307 -22.26 -1.89 7.90
CA LEU A 307 -21.44 -1.49 6.74
C LEU A 307 -19.95 -1.75 6.97
N TYR A 308 -19.43 -1.50 8.17
CA TYR A 308 -18.06 -1.80 8.56
C TYR A 308 -17.73 -3.29 8.42
N LEU A 309 -18.61 -4.17 8.89
CA LEU A 309 -18.44 -5.63 8.75
C LEU A 309 -18.45 -6.07 7.27
N LYS A 310 -19.33 -5.47 6.45
CA LYS A 310 -19.34 -5.69 5.00
C LYS A 310 -18.02 -5.25 4.35
N LYS A 311 -17.45 -4.12 4.77
CA LYS A 311 -16.15 -3.63 4.30
C LYS A 311 -15.01 -4.57 4.67
N ILE A 312 -14.98 -5.09 5.92
CA ILE A 312 -14.00 -6.12 6.33
C ILE A 312 -14.08 -7.34 5.42
N PHE A 313 -15.29 -7.85 5.19
CA PHE A 313 -15.49 -9.00 4.30
C PHE A 313 -15.00 -8.70 2.89
N SER A 314 -15.41 -7.58 2.31
CA SER A 314 -15.05 -7.19 0.96
C SER A 314 -13.56 -6.92 0.79
N PHE A 315 -12.86 -6.48 1.83
CA PHE A 315 -11.42 -6.24 1.78
C PHE A 315 -10.62 -7.54 1.74
N ILE A 316 -11.06 -8.57 2.46
CA ILE A 316 -10.41 -9.89 2.49
C ILE A 316 -10.75 -10.69 1.22
N PHE A 317 -11.99 -10.57 0.76
CA PHE A 317 -12.55 -11.36 -0.32
C PHE A 317 -12.94 -10.48 -1.51
N ILE A 318 -14.23 -10.11 -1.62
CA ILE A 318 -14.76 -9.35 -2.76
C ILE A 318 -16.02 -8.58 -2.31
N ASP A 319 -16.26 -7.44 -2.93
CA ASP A 319 -17.55 -6.75 -2.81
C ASP A 319 -18.56 -7.35 -3.80
N ILE A 320 -19.50 -8.11 -3.27
CA ILE A 320 -20.54 -8.78 -4.07
C ILE A 320 -21.49 -7.75 -4.74
N ASN A 321 -21.60 -6.55 -4.18
CA ASN A 321 -22.47 -5.49 -4.65
C ASN A 321 -21.70 -4.34 -5.32
N SER A 322 -20.50 -4.60 -5.82
CA SER A 322 -19.71 -3.58 -6.51
C SER A 322 -20.45 -3.03 -7.73
N SER A 323 -20.42 -1.73 -7.89
CA SER A 323 -20.95 -1.05 -9.08
C SER A 323 -19.98 -1.09 -10.27
N ASN A 324 -18.75 -1.57 -10.05
CA ASN A 324 -17.73 -1.67 -11.10
C ASN A 324 -17.88 -3.00 -11.86
N PRO A 325 -18.31 -3.00 -13.14
CA PRO A 325 -18.56 -4.22 -13.89
C PRO A 325 -17.32 -5.10 -14.10
N ASN A 326 -16.12 -4.49 -14.17
CA ASN A 326 -14.86 -5.22 -14.31
C ASN A 326 -14.48 -6.01 -13.05
N TYR A 327 -15.09 -5.68 -11.91
CA TYR A 327 -14.85 -6.37 -10.65
C TYR A 327 -15.32 -7.82 -10.66
N TYR A 328 -16.32 -8.14 -11.48
CA TYR A 328 -16.89 -9.48 -11.59
C TYR A 328 -16.27 -10.36 -12.69
N HIS A 329 -15.22 -9.86 -13.36
CA HIS A 329 -14.50 -10.69 -14.32
C HIS A 329 -13.82 -11.88 -13.61
N PRO A 330 -13.94 -13.13 -14.11
CA PRO A 330 -13.38 -14.32 -13.46
C PRO A 330 -11.89 -14.24 -13.15
N LEU A 331 -11.10 -13.63 -14.03
CA LEU A 331 -9.67 -13.41 -13.81
C LEU A 331 -9.36 -12.47 -12.64
N HIS A 332 -10.33 -11.70 -12.19
CA HIS A 332 -10.19 -10.82 -11.04
C HIS A 332 -10.71 -11.51 -9.76
N TYR A 333 -11.98 -11.85 -9.70
CA TYR A 333 -12.59 -12.27 -8.44
C TYR A 333 -12.22 -13.69 -8.01
N LEU A 334 -12.00 -14.64 -8.93
CA LEU A 334 -11.66 -16.01 -8.57
C LEU A 334 -10.31 -16.11 -7.83
N PRO A 335 -9.21 -15.50 -8.32
CA PRO A 335 -7.96 -15.50 -7.58
C PRO A 335 -8.07 -14.83 -6.19
N VAL A 336 -8.80 -13.71 -6.08
CA VAL A 336 -8.98 -13.00 -4.82
C VAL A 336 -9.75 -13.85 -3.81
N LEU A 337 -10.87 -14.47 -4.22
CA LEU A 337 -11.64 -15.38 -3.38
C LEU A 337 -10.83 -16.59 -2.94
N PHE A 338 -10.12 -17.22 -3.87
CA PHE A 338 -9.31 -18.40 -3.58
C PHE A 338 -8.23 -18.08 -2.55
N ILE A 339 -7.45 -17.03 -2.76
CA ILE A 339 -6.39 -16.60 -1.84
C ILE A 339 -7.00 -16.09 -0.52
N GLY A 340 -8.13 -15.40 -0.55
CA GLY A 340 -8.84 -14.96 0.65
C GLY A 340 -9.23 -16.13 1.55
N ILE A 341 -9.90 -17.16 0.99
CA ILE A 341 -10.31 -18.35 1.74
C ILE A 341 -9.10 -19.13 2.27
N THR A 342 -8.14 -19.41 1.39
CA THR A 342 -6.94 -20.19 1.77
C THR A 342 -6.07 -19.44 2.78
N SER A 343 -6.01 -18.13 2.73
CA SER A 343 -5.28 -17.33 3.73
C SER A 343 -5.86 -17.45 5.14
N ILE A 344 -7.19 -17.44 5.28
CA ILE A 344 -7.84 -17.60 6.59
C ILE A 344 -7.57 -19.01 7.15
N ILE A 345 -7.71 -20.05 6.31
CA ILE A 345 -7.35 -21.42 6.71
C ILE A 345 -5.88 -21.49 7.13
N GLY A 346 -4.99 -20.87 6.36
CA GLY A 346 -3.57 -20.81 6.68
C GLY A 346 -3.27 -20.11 8.02
N ILE A 347 -3.95 -19.00 8.32
CA ILE A 347 -3.83 -18.32 9.62
C ILE A 347 -4.24 -19.24 10.77
N ILE A 348 -5.33 -20.01 10.62
CA ILE A 348 -5.80 -20.96 11.63
C ILE A 348 -4.76 -22.08 11.86
N LEU A 349 -4.14 -22.56 10.80
CA LEU A 349 -3.11 -23.62 10.83
C LEU A 349 -1.72 -23.09 11.22
N SER A 350 -1.53 -21.79 11.36
CA SER A 350 -0.21 -21.18 11.58
C SER A 350 0.40 -21.59 12.93
N ASN A 351 1.73 -21.75 12.92
CA ASN A 351 2.50 -21.98 14.15
C ASN A 351 2.61 -20.67 14.95
N LYS A 352 1.91 -20.59 16.06
CA LYS A 352 1.88 -19.41 16.95
C LYS A 352 3.21 -19.11 17.65
N ASN A 353 4.20 -19.99 17.56
CA ASN A 353 5.53 -19.77 18.15
C ASN A 353 6.47 -18.96 17.24
N SER A 354 6.07 -18.69 16.00
CA SER A 354 6.87 -17.87 15.08
C SER A 354 6.55 -16.39 15.26
N TYR A 355 7.45 -15.62 15.85
CA TYR A 355 7.29 -14.17 16.01
C TYR A 355 7.11 -13.45 14.67
N GLN A 356 7.83 -13.88 13.63
CA GLN A 356 7.71 -13.30 12.30
C GLN A 356 6.30 -13.53 11.73
N MET A 357 5.78 -14.74 11.83
CA MET A 357 4.43 -15.07 11.35
C MET A 357 3.36 -14.31 12.15
N ASN A 358 3.50 -14.24 13.48
CA ASN A 358 2.59 -13.50 14.32
C ASN A 358 2.57 -11.99 13.97
N PHE A 359 3.72 -11.42 13.61
CA PHE A 359 3.79 -10.03 13.13
C PHE A 359 3.02 -9.85 11.82
N LEU A 360 3.18 -10.76 10.85
CA LEU A 360 2.45 -10.68 9.58
C LEU A 360 0.93 -10.79 9.80
N ILE A 361 0.49 -11.70 10.68
CA ILE A 361 -0.93 -11.85 11.04
C ILE A 361 -1.45 -10.58 11.71
N LEU A 362 -0.71 -10.02 12.67
CA LEU A 362 -1.08 -8.78 13.34
C LEU A 362 -1.19 -7.61 12.35
N PHE A 363 -0.20 -7.48 11.45
CA PHE A 363 -0.20 -6.46 10.42
C PHE A 363 -1.40 -6.63 9.46
N PHE A 364 -1.72 -7.86 9.06
CA PHE A 364 -2.89 -8.16 8.23
C PHE A 364 -4.19 -7.75 8.92
N ILE A 365 -4.40 -8.17 10.17
CA ILE A 365 -5.59 -7.82 10.95
C ILE A 365 -5.70 -6.31 11.12
N ALA A 366 -4.60 -5.63 11.48
CA ALA A 366 -4.58 -4.18 11.62
C ALA A 366 -4.92 -3.46 10.30
N ASN A 367 -4.38 -3.95 9.17
CA ASN A 367 -4.68 -3.38 7.85
C ASN A 367 -6.16 -3.51 7.51
N VAL A 368 -6.71 -4.71 7.64
CA VAL A 368 -8.13 -4.98 7.39
C VAL A 368 -9.03 -4.12 8.28
N THR A 369 -8.74 -4.02 9.58
CA THR A 369 -9.59 -3.29 10.53
C THR A 369 -9.50 -1.76 10.35
N ILE A 370 -8.29 -1.21 10.19
CA ILE A 370 -8.10 0.25 10.06
C ILE A 370 -8.65 0.76 8.74
N VAL A 371 -8.33 0.09 7.61
CA VAL A 371 -8.76 0.56 6.29
C VAL A 371 -10.28 0.44 6.13
N SER A 372 -10.91 -0.59 6.73
CA SER A 372 -12.36 -0.79 6.66
C SER A 372 -13.19 0.26 7.40
N VAL A 373 -12.59 1.10 8.25
CA VAL A 373 -13.28 2.28 8.83
C VAL A 373 -13.72 3.26 7.74
N PHE A 374 -12.97 3.34 6.64
CA PHE A 374 -13.21 4.25 5.54
C PHE A 374 -14.09 3.61 4.45
N PHE A 375 -13.59 3.44 3.26
CA PHE A 375 -14.24 2.72 2.16
C PHE A 375 -13.24 1.79 1.50
N ILE A 376 -13.72 0.75 0.81
CA ILE A 376 -12.87 -0.27 0.22
C ILE A 376 -13.01 -0.23 -1.29
N LEU A 377 -11.88 -0.05 -1.97
CA LEU A 377 -11.78 -0.23 -3.41
C LEU A 377 -10.94 -1.48 -3.72
N PRO A 378 -11.18 -2.16 -4.85
CA PRO A 378 -10.44 -3.37 -5.22
C PRO A 378 -8.92 -3.23 -5.13
N ARG A 379 -8.41 -2.08 -5.53
CA ARG A 379 -6.98 -1.75 -5.51
C ARG A 379 -6.36 -1.71 -4.11
N TYR A 380 -7.15 -1.56 -3.04
CA TYR A 380 -6.63 -1.52 -1.67
C TYR A 380 -6.19 -2.89 -1.18
N SER A 381 -6.81 -3.97 -1.68
CA SER A 381 -6.42 -5.34 -1.34
C SER A 381 -5.01 -5.71 -1.82
N LEU A 382 -4.45 -4.99 -2.80
CA LEU A 382 -3.08 -5.17 -3.28
C LEU A 382 -2.02 -5.09 -2.17
N ALA A 383 -2.28 -4.30 -1.13
CA ALA A 383 -1.40 -4.19 0.03
C ALA A 383 -1.34 -5.47 0.89
N ILE A 384 -2.43 -6.26 0.91
CA ILE A 384 -2.55 -7.47 1.74
C ILE A 384 -2.38 -8.78 0.96
N ILE A 385 -2.50 -8.77 -0.36
CA ILE A 385 -2.36 -9.98 -1.19
C ILE A 385 -1.03 -10.71 -0.95
N PRO A 386 0.14 -10.05 -0.84
CA PRO A 386 1.38 -10.75 -0.51
C PRO A 386 1.28 -11.53 0.82
N LEU A 387 0.64 -10.96 1.83
CA LEU A 387 0.41 -11.61 3.12
C LEU A 387 -0.54 -12.80 2.98
N GLN A 388 -1.63 -12.63 2.24
CA GLN A 388 -2.59 -13.70 1.98
C GLN A 388 -1.94 -14.90 1.27
N ILE A 389 -1.02 -14.66 0.32
CA ILE A 389 -0.27 -15.73 -0.35
C ILE A 389 0.68 -16.43 0.63
N ILE A 390 1.37 -15.69 1.51
CA ILE A 390 2.19 -16.29 2.58
C ILE A 390 1.34 -17.20 3.47
N PHE A 391 0.17 -16.73 3.90
CA PHE A 391 -0.73 -17.54 4.74
C PHE A 391 -1.26 -18.77 4.00
N SER A 392 -1.60 -18.63 2.72
CA SER A 392 -2.03 -19.77 1.89
C SER A 392 -0.94 -20.83 1.75
N ASN A 393 0.33 -20.45 1.67
CA ASN A 393 1.47 -21.36 1.61
C ASN A 393 1.63 -22.21 2.88
N ILE A 394 1.09 -21.76 4.03
CA ILE A 394 1.08 -22.56 5.28
C ILE A 394 0.32 -23.87 5.08
N ILE A 395 -0.78 -23.85 4.31
CA ILE A 395 -1.55 -25.07 4.01
C ILE A 395 -0.68 -26.08 3.27
N LEU A 396 0.10 -25.63 2.29
CA LEU A 396 0.99 -26.51 1.52
C LEU A 396 2.08 -27.11 2.40
N GLU A 397 2.67 -26.32 3.30
CA GLU A 397 3.67 -26.82 4.25
C GLU A 397 3.04 -27.79 5.26
N TYR A 398 1.80 -27.52 5.72
CA TYR A 398 1.05 -28.42 6.61
C TYR A 398 0.77 -29.76 5.94
N ILE A 399 0.28 -29.76 4.70
CA ILE A 399 0.01 -30.98 3.92
C ILE A 399 1.32 -31.77 3.72
N LYS A 400 2.39 -31.11 3.31
CA LYS A 400 3.70 -31.73 3.12
C LYS A 400 4.18 -32.42 4.39
N ASN A 401 4.09 -31.78 5.54
CA ASN A 401 4.62 -32.27 6.80
C ASN A 401 3.78 -33.42 7.40
N ASN A 402 2.46 -33.49 7.11
CA ASN A 402 1.57 -34.48 7.69
C ASN A 402 1.28 -35.68 6.77
N PHE A 403 1.27 -35.46 5.44
CA PHE A 403 0.86 -36.49 4.48
C PHE A 403 2.02 -37.01 3.61
N PHE A 404 3.08 -36.23 3.44
CA PHE A 404 4.25 -36.60 2.64
C PHE A 404 5.50 -36.62 3.53
N LYS A 405 5.49 -37.43 4.63
CA LYS A 405 6.71 -37.70 5.38
C LYS A 405 7.67 -38.49 4.47
N ILE A 406 8.51 -37.78 3.72
CA ILE A 406 9.67 -38.33 3.00
C ILE A 406 10.93 -37.79 3.70
#